data_30aa53593a9adf450488c3e18bd1dbc9
#
_entry.id   30aa53593a9adf450488c3e18bd1dbc9
#
_cell.length_a   1.000
_cell.length_b   1.000
_cell.length_c   1.000
_cell.angle_alpha   90.00
_cell.angle_beta   90.00
_cell.angle_gamma   90.00
#
_symmetry.space_group_name_H-M   'P 1'
#
loop_
_entity.id
_entity.type
_entity.pdbx_description
1 polymer ?
#
loop_
_entity_poly.entity_id
_entity_poly.type
_entity_poly.pdbx_seq_one_letter_code
_entity_poly.pdbx_strand_id
1 'polypeptide(L)'
;NWDKKFESPFKSDVYFFSTRLQTNQRWGTSNPITIRDKEFGAVRLRAFGIYSWRVADPRTFHTKVSGTRDVYHVAEIEGQLRNTIVGRMSDAFASSGVPFLDMAANQVQLGQKIAEFLKPTFGELGLSLESFVVENLSLPDELQKRLDERIGMTMIGDMAKYTQFQVAQSMPIAAANEGGGLAAAGAGLGAGFVMAQQMANAMQPH
;
A
#
# COMPACT_ATOMS: atom_id res chain seq x y z
N ASN A 1 66.75 -13.75 19.70
CA ASN A 1 65.63 -12.92 19.30
C ASN A 1 64.85 -13.53 18.12
N TRP A 2 64.34 -14.76 18.30
CA TRP A 2 63.50 -15.42 17.29
C TRP A 2 62.07 -14.90 17.27
N ASP A 3 61.58 -14.33 18.38
CA ASP A 3 60.20 -13.86 18.53
C ASP A 3 59.84 -12.66 17.63
N LYS A 4 60.85 -11.87 17.22
CA LYS A 4 60.62 -10.72 16.32
C LYS A 4 60.55 -11.06 14.83
N LYS A 5 60.88 -12.29 14.44
CA LYS A 5 60.86 -12.73 13.03
C LYS A 5 59.46 -13.08 12.52
N PHE A 6 58.48 -13.25 13.41
CA PHE A 6 57.11 -13.63 13.06
C PHE A 6 56.09 -12.52 13.30
N GLU A 7 56.51 -11.35 13.80
CA GLU A 7 55.62 -10.18 13.83
C GLU A 7 55.54 -9.59 12.42
N SER A 8 54.38 -9.72 11.79
CA SER A 8 54.11 -9.03 10.53
C SER A 8 54.23 -7.51 10.76
N PRO A 9 55.09 -6.82 9.97
CA PRO A 9 55.18 -5.37 10.05
C PRO A 9 53.89 -4.66 9.63
N PHE A 10 52.96 -5.40 9.04
CA PHE A 10 51.67 -4.91 8.58
C PHE A 10 50.59 -5.35 9.55
N LYS A 11 49.93 -4.37 10.19
CA LYS A 11 48.73 -4.59 10.97
C LYS A 11 47.54 -4.33 10.05
N SER A 12 46.60 -5.28 10.05
CA SER A 12 45.35 -5.16 9.27
C SER A 12 44.19 -5.44 10.19
N ASP A 13 43.19 -4.59 10.12
CA ASP A 13 41.92 -4.82 10.80
C ASP A 13 40.98 -5.56 9.85
N VAL A 14 40.28 -6.56 10.37
CA VAL A 14 39.29 -7.34 9.63
C VAL A 14 37.93 -7.14 10.25
N TYR A 15 36.99 -6.68 9.44
CA TYR A 15 35.62 -6.44 9.86
C TYR A 15 34.68 -7.48 9.25
N PHE A 16 33.82 -8.04 10.08
CA PHE A 16 32.80 -9.00 9.67
C PHE A 16 31.42 -8.35 9.73
N PHE A 17 30.65 -8.50 8.66
CA PHE A 17 29.28 -7.97 8.57
C PHE A 17 28.30 -9.12 8.42
N SER A 18 27.24 -9.11 9.25
CA SER A 18 26.13 -10.02 9.08
C SER A 18 25.27 -9.57 7.90
N THR A 19 25.16 -10.43 6.89
CA THR A 19 24.27 -10.22 5.74
C THR A 19 22.89 -10.83 5.94
N ARG A 20 22.60 -11.30 7.16
CA ARG A 20 21.28 -11.87 7.50
C ARG A 20 20.18 -10.82 7.35
N LEU A 21 19.03 -11.29 6.86
CA LEU A 21 17.84 -10.47 6.75
C LEU A 21 17.33 -10.05 8.14
N GLN A 22 17.20 -8.75 8.33
CA GLN A 22 16.57 -8.16 9.50
C GLN A 22 15.08 -8.01 9.19
N THR A 23 14.27 -8.88 9.78
CA THR A 23 12.82 -8.95 9.54
C THR A 23 12.05 -8.19 10.59
N ASN A 24 10.78 -7.86 10.28
CA ASN A 24 9.82 -7.28 11.23
C ASN A 24 10.28 -5.98 11.90
N GLN A 25 11.09 -5.20 11.19
CA GLN A 25 11.48 -3.89 11.67
C GLN A 25 10.28 -2.94 11.59
N ARG A 26 9.96 -2.27 12.68
CA ARG A 26 8.79 -1.39 12.74
C ARG A 26 9.12 0.03 12.31
N TRP A 27 8.27 0.61 11.48
CA TRP A 27 8.30 2.02 11.17
C TRP A 27 6.94 2.64 11.47
N GLY A 28 6.90 3.94 11.71
CA GLY A 28 5.65 4.66 11.94
C GLY A 28 5.87 6.14 12.18
N THR A 29 4.85 6.92 11.89
CA THR A 29 4.85 8.36 12.11
C THR A 29 4.43 8.65 13.55
N SER A 30 5.34 9.21 14.36
CA SER A 30 5.02 9.64 15.73
C SER A 30 4.01 10.79 15.73
N ASN A 31 4.16 11.72 14.78
CA ASN A 31 3.25 12.83 14.53
C ASN A 31 2.62 12.68 13.14
N PRO A 32 1.43 13.25 12.90
CA PRO A 32 0.85 13.28 11.57
C PRO A 32 1.80 13.95 10.58
N ILE A 33 2.04 13.29 9.45
CA ILE A 33 2.74 13.89 8.32
C ILE A 33 1.75 14.59 7.41
N THR A 34 2.18 15.67 6.78
CA THR A 34 1.38 16.39 5.78
C THR A 34 1.84 15.98 4.40
N ILE A 35 0.93 15.44 3.62
CA ILE A 35 1.16 15.15 2.20
C ILE A 35 0.35 16.12 1.34
N ARG A 36 0.80 16.34 0.11
CA ARG A 36 0.06 17.12 -0.88
C ARG A 36 -0.64 16.17 -1.85
N ASP A 37 -1.94 16.28 -1.91
CA ASP A 37 -2.78 15.56 -2.85
C ASP A 37 -3.39 16.56 -3.84
N LYS A 38 -3.61 16.12 -5.08
CA LYS A 38 -4.15 16.98 -6.15
C LYS A 38 -5.63 17.30 -5.96
N GLU A 39 -6.37 16.39 -5.33
CA GLU A 39 -7.81 16.50 -5.13
C GLU A 39 -8.17 17.18 -3.79
N PHE A 40 -7.43 16.82 -2.72
CA PHE A 40 -7.72 17.26 -1.35
C PHE A 40 -6.75 18.33 -0.81
N GLY A 41 -5.75 18.72 -1.58
CA GLY A 41 -4.76 19.69 -1.15
C GLY A 41 -3.81 19.12 -0.10
N ALA A 42 -3.76 19.74 1.09
CA ALA A 42 -2.91 19.26 2.18
C ALA A 42 -3.66 18.27 3.07
N VAL A 43 -3.21 17.03 3.09
CA VAL A 43 -3.78 15.94 3.90
C VAL A 43 -2.83 15.59 5.03
N ARG A 44 -3.34 15.53 6.26
CA ARG A 44 -2.60 15.04 7.43
C ARG A 44 -2.96 13.58 7.68
N LEU A 45 -1.93 12.73 7.80
CA LEU A 45 -2.13 11.31 8.05
C LEU A 45 -1.10 10.74 9.02
N ARG A 46 -1.46 9.62 9.63
CA ARG A 46 -0.52 8.77 10.37
C ARG A 46 -0.47 7.42 9.67
N ALA A 47 0.73 6.87 9.57
CA ALA A 47 0.95 5.57 8.99
C ALA A 47 1.97 4.78 9.80
N PHE A 48 1.81 3.47 9.83
CA PHE A 48 2.78 2.56 10.40
C PHE A 48 2.77 1.21 9.69
N GLY A 49 3.82 0.45 9.90
CA GLY A 49 3.97 -0.86 9.33
C GLY A 49 5.32 -1.48 9.65
N ILE A 50 5.70 -2.44 8.83
CA ILE A 50 6.94 -3.19 8.97
C ILE A 50 7.77 -3.13 7.69
N TYR A 51 9.07 -3.32 7.84
CA TYR A 51 9.99 -3.45 6.73
C TYR A 51 11.07 -4.49 7.05
N SER A 52 11.75 -4.96 6.03
CA SER A 52 12.86 -5.88 6.16
C SER A 52 14.03 -5.39 5.31
N TRP A 53 15.24 -5.51 5.84
CA TRP A 53 16.44 -5.06 5.18
C TRP A 53 17.63 -5.97 5.51
N ARG A 54 18.69 -5.88 4.73
CA ARG A 54 19.97 -6.53 4.99
C ARG A 54 21.13 -5.67 4.52
N VAL A 55 22.33 -5.98 5.01
CA VAL A 55 23.55 -5.41 4.46
C VAL A 55 23.81 -6.08 3.11
N ALA A 56 23.79 -5.30 2.04
CA ALA A 56 24.05 -5.77 0.68
C ALA A 56 25.46 -5.42 0.21
N ASP A 57 25.98 -4.25 0.59
CA ASP A 57 27.34 -3.82 0.34
C ASP A 57 28.04 -3.48 1.67
N PRO A 58 28.78 -4.44 2.25
CA PRO A 58 29.51 -4.24 3.50
C PRO A 58 30.53 -3.10 3.44
N ARG A 59 31.15 -2.87 2.28
CA ARG A 59 32.13 -1.81 2.10
C ARG A 59 31.52 -0.43 2.24
N THR A 60 30.41 -0.21 1.53
CA THR A 60 29.66 1.05 1.61
C THR A 60 29.10 1.24 3.01
N PHE A 61 28.55 0.19 3.61
CA PHE A 61 28.03 0.22 4.97
C PHE A 61 29.11 0.60 5.99
N HIS A 62 30.30 -0.01 5.89
CA HIS A 62 31.42 0.33 6.74
C HIS A 62 31.84 1.78 6.60
N THR A 63 31.99 2.24 5.38
CA THR A 63 32.47 3.60 5.10
C THR A 63 31.49 4.69 5.55
N LYS A 64 30.18 4.45 5.37
CA LYS A 64 29.15 5.47 5.59
C LYS A 64 28.41 5.36 6.92
N VAL A 65 28.38 4.18 7.52
CA VAL A 65 27.53 3.91 8.69
C VAL A 65 28.31 3.45 9.90
N SER A 66 28.94 2.25 9.85
CA SER A 66 29.55 1.68 11.04
C SER A 66 30.92 2.30 11.40
N GLY A 67 31.66 2.77 10.40
CA GLY A 67 33.01 3.28 10.62
C GLY A 67 33.92 2.22 11.26
N THR A 68 34.93 2.69 12.03
CA THR A 68 35.94 1.87 12.67
C THR A 68 35.54 1.36 14.07
N ARG A 69 34.24 1.19 14.32
CA ARG A 69 33.74 0.64 15.59
C ARG A 69 34.01 -0.86 15.67
N ASP A 70 34.37 -1.33 16.81
CA ASP A 70 34.60 -2.77 17.06
C ASP A 70 33.31 -3.57 16.92
N VAL A 71 32.21 -3.03 17.41
CA VAL A 71 30.87 -3.62 17.31
C VAL A 71 29.86 -2.55 16.92
N TYR A 72 28.97 -2.89 15.99
CA TYR A 72 27.86 -2.05 15.57
C TYR A 72 26.56 -2.88 15.62
N HIS A 73 25.64 -2.48 16.47
CA HIS A 73 24.39 -3.20 16.70
C HIS A 73 23.28 -2.71 15.77
N VAL A 74 22.40 -3.63 15.36
CA VAL A 74 21.22 -3.33 14.54
C VAL A 74 20.36 -2.22 15.14
N ALA A 75 20.18 -2.22 16.48
CA ALA A 75 19.40 -1.20 17.18
C ALA A 75 19.91 0.24 16.97
N GLU A 76 21.20 0.41 16.68
CA GLU A 76 21.78 1.73 16.47
C GLU A 76 21.34 2.35 15.13
N ILE A 77 21.16 1.52 14.10
CA ILE A 77 20.71 2.00 12.80
C ILE A 77 19.17 2.08 12.66
N GLU A 78 18.44 1.31 13.47
CA GLU A 78 16.97 1.27 13.40
C GLU A 78 16.32 2.65 13.50
N GLY A 79 16.78 3.47 14.44
CA GLY A 79 16.27 4.83 14.61
C GLY A 79 16.52 5.70 13.39
N GLN A 80 17.71 5.61 12.80
CA GLN A 80 18.08 6.35 11.59
C GLN A 80 17.23 5.90 10.40
N LEU A 81 17.08 4.60 10.19
CA LEU A 81 16.26 4.06 9.09
C LEU A 81 14.79 4.46 9.23
N ARG A 82 14.23 4.37 10.43
CA ARG A 82 12.87 4.84 10.73
C ARG A 82 12.69 6.31 10.39
N ASN A 83 13.59 7.17 10.83
CA ASN A 83 13.53 8.60 10.54
C ASN A 83 13.69 8.88 9.04
N THR A 84 14.55 8.14 8.36
CA THR A 84 14.71 8.23 6.91
C THR A 84 13.43 7.84 6.17
N ILE A 85 12.79 6.74 6.56
CA ILE A 85 11.50 6.30 5.99
C ILE A 85 10.45 7.40 6.17
N VAL A 86 10.25 7.87 7.41
CA VAL A 86 9.23 8.89 7.72
C VAL A 86 9.52 10.21 6.99
N GLY A 87 10.78 10.64 6.95
CA GLY A 87 11.17 11.87 6.27
C GLY A 87 10.97 11.83 4.75
N ARG A 88 11.12 10.64 4.14
CA ARG A 88 10.92 10.46 2.70
C ARG A 88 9.47 10.13 2.31
N MET A 89 8.62 9.88 3.28
CA MET A 89 7.23 9.46 3.04
C MET A 89 6.45 10.50 2.23
N SER A 90 6.55 11.78 2.58
CA SER A 90 5.86 12.86 1.87
C SER A 90 6.29 12.95 0.41
N ASP A 91 7.59 12.76 0.13
CA ASP A 91 8.13 12.77 -1.22
C ASP A 91 7.68 11.54 -2.01
N ALA A 92 7.64 10.38 -1.37
CA ALA A 92 7.14 9.14 -1.97
C ALA A 92 5.67 9.25 -2.40
N PHE A 93 4.83 9.85 -1.57
CA PHE A 93 3.44 10.13 -1.92
C PHE A 93 3.33 11.12 -3.08
N ALA A 94 4.08 12.22 -3.05
CA ALA A 94 4.05 13.24 -4.09
C ALA A 94 4.52 12.70 -5.45
N SER A 95 5.51 11.82 -5.47
CA SER A 95 6.09 11.25 -6.69
C SER A 95 5.27 10.14 -7.31
N SER A 96 4.36 9.52 -6.56
CA SER A 96 3.54 8.40 -7.04
C SER A 96 2.60 8.77 -8.19
N GLY A 97 2.17 10.05 -8.28
CA GLY A 97 1.23 10.54 -9.28
C GLY A 97 -0.20 9.99 -9.18
N VAL A 98 -0.45 9.08 -8.25
CA VAL A 98 -1.75 8.46 -8.01
C VAL A 98 -2.50 9.25 -6.93
N PRO A 99 -3.82 9.49 -7.08
CA PRO A 99 -4.64 10.12 -6.05
C PRO A 99 -4.52 9.35 -4.72
N PHE A 100 -4.42 10.10 -3.64
CA PHE A 100 -4.18 9.52 -2.30
C PHE A 100 -5.26 8.53 -1.88
N LEU A 101 -6.53 8.80 -2.19
CA LEU A 101 -7.63 7.89 -1.85
C LEU A 101 -7.50 6.53 -2.55
N ASP A 102 -7.05 6.52 -3.80
CA ASP A 102 -6.84 5.27 -4.54
C ASP A 102 -5.68 4.45 -3.93
N MET A 103 -4.63 5.13 -3.47
CA MET A 103 -3.53 4.48 -2.75
C MET A 103 -3.95 3.99 -1.37
N ALA A 104 -4.74 4.78 -0.62
CA ALA A 104 -5.24 4.40 0.69
C ALA A 104 -6.18 3.18 0.63
N ALA A 105 -6.96 3.06 -0.45
CA ALA A 105 -7.81 1.90 -0.71
C ALA A 105 -7.01 0.63 -1.04
N ASN A 106 -5.76 0.76 -1.54
CA ASN A 106 -4.89 -0.35 -1.88
C ASN A 106 -3.53 -0.24 -1.19
N GLN A 107 -3.48 -0.65 0.08
CA GLN A 107 -2.27 -0.57 0.92
C GLN A 107 -1.09 -1.38 0.38
N VAL A 108 -1.34 -2.47 -0.36
CA VAL A 108 -0.27 -3.27 -0.98
C VAL A 108 0.43 -2.49 -2.08
N GLN A 109 -0.32 -1.87 -2.98
CA GLN A 109 0.27 -1.02 -4.03
C GLN A 109 0.98 0.19 -3.46
N LEU A 110 0.41 0.80 -2.43
CA LEU A 110 1.05 1.89 -1.69
C LEU A 110 2.41 1.45 -1.12
N GLY A 111 2.47 0.31 -0.44
CA GLY A 111 3.72 -0.24 0.10
C GLY A 111 4.77 -0.48 -0.99
N GLN A 112 4.38 -1.01 -2.13
CA GLN A 112 5.28 -1.24 -3.27
C GLN A 112 5.86 0.07 -3.82
N LYS A 113 5.03 1.10 -4.02
CA LYS A 113 5.48 2.42 -4.50
C LYS A 113 6.45 3.09 -3.53
N ILE A 114 6.14 3.05 -2.24
CA ILE A 114 7.04 3.57 -1.21
C ILE A 114 8.35 2.78 -1.19
N ALA A 115 8.30 1.45 -1.30
CA ALA A 115 9.50 0.63 -1.36
C ALA A 115 10.40 0.99 -2.55
N GLU A 116 9.84 1.16 -3.74
CA GLU A 116 10.58 1.57 -4.95
C GLU A 116 11.29 2.91 -4.74
N PHE A 117 10.61 3.85 -4.09
CA PHE A 117 11.17 5.17 -3.78
C PHE A 117 12.28 5.13 -2.73
N LEU A 118 12.17 4.24 -1.72
CA LEU A 118 13.12 4.12 -0.63
C LEU A 118 14.37 3.28 -0.99
N LYS A 119 14.27 2.33 -1.91
CA LYS A 119 15.38 1.44 -2.31
C LYS A 119 16.69 2.19 -2.61
N PRO A 120 16.72 3.27 -3.41
CA PRO A 120 17.94 4.01 -3.67
C PRO A 120 18.58 4.57 -2.39
N THR A 121 17.77 5.11 -1.49
CA THR A 121 18.25 5.69 -0.22
C THR A 121 18.88 4.64 0.69
N PHE A 122 18.32 3.42 0.73
CA PHE A 122 18.94 2.30 1.43
C PHE A 122 20.24 1.85 0.76
N GLY A 123 20.25 1.82 -0.58
CA GLY A 123 21.45 1.49 -1.36
C GLY A 123 22.62 2.44 -1.11
N GLU A 124 22.36 3.73 -0.90
CA GLU A 124 23.38 4.72 -0.53
C GLU A 124 24.08 4.41 0.79
N LEU A 125 23.43 3.67 1.68
CA LEU A 125 23.98 3.22 2.96
C LEU A 125 24.61 1.80 2.89
N GLY A 126 24.63 1.18 1.71
CA GLY A 126 25.07 -0.20 1.54
C GLY A 126 24.05 -1.25 1.99
N LEU A 127 22.77 -0.84 2.11
CA LEU A 127 21.66 -1.69 2.54
C LEU A 127 20.75 -2.04 1.36
N SER A 128 20.08 -3.19 1.44
CA SER A 128 18.97 -3.56 0.56
C SER A 128 17.67 -3.58 1.33
N LEU A 129 16.68 -2.85 0.84
CA LEU A 129 15.30 -2.92 1.32
C LEU A 129 14.61 -4.09 0.61
N GLU A 130 14.31 -5.15 1.34
CA GLU A 130 13.76 -6.39 0.78
C GLU A 130 12.23 -6.40 0.81
N SER A 131 11.62 -5.87 1.85
CA SER A 131 10.18 -5.72 1.94
C SER A 131 9.79 -4.44 2.65
N PHE A 132 8.62 -3.90 2.28
CA PHE A 132 8.02 -2.74 2.93
C PHE A 132 6.50 -2.91 2.92
N VAL A 133 5.90 -2.91 4.10
CA VAL A 133 4.46 -3.12 4.27
C VAL A 133 3.87 -1.95 5.04
N VAL A 134 2.78 -1.43 4.54
CA VAL A 134 1.91 -0.48 5.25
C VAL A 134 0.83 -1.30 5.93
N GLU A 135 0.83 -1.34 7.26
CA GLU A 135 -0.16 -2.10 8.02
C GLU A 135 -1.42 -1.28 8.29
N ASN A 136 -1.24 0.02 8.50
CA ASN A 136 -2.36 0.91 8.74
C ASN A 136 -2.06 2.34 8.30
N LEU A 137 -3.10 3.01 7.85
CA LEU A 137 -3.12 4.41 7.45
C LEU A 137 -4.31 5.10 8.11
N SER A 138 -4.05 5.97 9.07
CA SER A 138 -5.08 6.75 9.75
C SER A 138 -5.26 8.10 9.09
N LEU A 139 -6.48 8.36 8.66
CA LEU A 139 -6.93 9.58 8.00
C LEU A 139 -7.74 10.45 8.97
N PRO A 140 -7.84 11.77 8.74
CA PRO A 140 -8.88 12.59 9.34
C PRO A 140 -10.28 12.07 9.01
N ASP A 141 -11.22 12.22 9.94
CA ASP A 141 -12.58 11.67 9.83
C ASP A 141 -13.31 12.06 8.56
N GLU A 142 -13.12 13.29 8.07
CA GLU A 142 -13.72 13.78 6.82
C GLU A 142 -13.21 13.02 5.58
N LEU A 143 -11.93 12.71 5.56
CA LEU A 143 -11.32 11.95 4.46
C LEU A 143 -11.65 10.46 4.56
N GLN A 144 -11.75 9.95 5.78
CA GLN A 144 -12.20 8.58 6.01
C GLN A 144 -13.61 8.36 5.45
N LYS A 145 -14.54 9.26 5.74
CA LYS A 145 -15.93 9.20 5.18
C LYS A 145 -15.94 9.21 3.65
N ARG A 146 -15.15 10.07 3.03
CA ARG A 146 -15.06 10.11 1.55
C ARG A 146 -14.44 8.85 0.97
N LEU A 147 -13.45 8.26 1.66
CA LEU A 147 -12.88 6.98 1.27
C LEU A 147 -13.93 5.87 1.34
N ASP A 148 -14.68 5.81 2.43
CA ASP A 148 -15.75 4.83 2.63
C ASP A 148 -16.87 4.97 1.59
N GLU A 149 -17.27 6.20 1.27
CA GLU A 149 -18.22 6.50 0.20
C GLU A 149 -17.71 6.02 -1.17
N ARG A 150 -16.44 6.25 -1.49
CA ARG A 150 -15.84 5.83 -2.76
C ARG A 150 -15.75 4.31 -2.88
N ILE A 151 -15.35 3.63 -1.80
CA ILE A 151 -15.35 2.18 -1.73
C ILE A 151 -16.78 1.64 -1.92
N GLY A 152 -17.78 2.24 -1.25
CA GLY A 152 -19.19 1.89 -1.39
C GLY A 152 -19.70 2.07 -2.82
N MET A 153 -19.37 3.16 -3.48
CA MET A 153 -19.73 3.40 -4.89
C MET A 153 -19.12 2.38 -5.85
N THR A 154 -17.86 1.97 -5.61
CA THR A 154 -17.20 0.95 -6.42
C THR A 154 -17.90 -0.40 -6.27
N MET A 155 -18.27 -0.78 -5.05
CA MET A 155 -19.04 -2.01 -4.78
C MET A 155 -20.43 -2.00 -5.44
N ILE A 156 -21.14 -0.87 -5.39
CA ILE A 156 -22.46 -0.71 -6.04
C ILE A 156 -22.31 -0.79 -7.56
N GLY A 157 -21.28 -0.18 -8.14
CA GLY A 157 -21.00 -0.23 -9.58
C GLY A 157 -20.72 -1.66 -10.06
N ASP A 158 -20.01 -2.46 -9.28
CA ASP A 158 -19.75 -3.86 -9.60
C ASP A 158 -21.00 -4.74 -9.44
N MET A 159 -21.84 -4.47 -8.45
CA MET A 159 -23.14 -5.15 -8.32
C MET A 159 -24.08 -4.82 -9.45
N ALA A 160 -24.14 -3.57 -9.90
CA ALA A 160 -24.96 -3.18 -11.04
C ALA A 160 -24.50 -3.88 -12.33
N LYS A 161 -23.21 -3.97 -12.59
CA LYS A 161 -22.64 -4.73 -13.71
C LYS A 161 -22.94 -6.23 -13.61
N TYR A 162 -22.83 -6.81 -12.41
CA TYR A 162 -23.16 -8.21 -12.16
C TYR A 162 -24.63 -8.50 -12.41
N THR A 163 -25.54 -7.61 -11.97
CA THR A 163 -26.98 -7.72 -12.21
C THR A 163 -27.31 -7.60 -13.71
N GLN A 164 -26.69 -6.66 -14.42
CA GLN A 164 -26.83 -6.53 -15.88
C GLN A 164 -26.31 -7.79 -16.61
N PHE A 165 -25.20 -8.36 -16.17
CA PHE A 165 -24.68 -9.59 -16.74
C PHE A 165 -25.60 -10.79 -16.51
N GLN A 166 -26.18 -10.93 -15.31
CA GLN A 166 -27.17 -11.97 -15.00
C GLN A 166 -28.46 -11.82 -15.82
N VAL A 167 -28.96 -10.60 -15.98
CA VAL A 167 -30.12 -10.31 -16.81
C VAL A 167 -29.86 -10.65 -18.29
N ALA A 168 -28.67 -10.28 -18.79
CA ALA A 168 -28.27 -10.61 -20.16
C ALA A 168 -28.11 -12.11 -20.41
N GLN A 169 -27.68 -12.89 -19.40
CA GLN A 169 -27.58 -14.34 -19.49
C GLN A 169 -28.96 -15.06 -19.37
N SER A 170 -29.91 -14.50 -18.65
CA SER A 170 -31.23 -15.08 -18.48
C SER A 170 -32.15 -14.85 -19.68
N MET A 171 -31.92 -13.82 -20.50
CA MET A 171 -32.68 -13.56 -21.70
C MET A 171 -32.64 -14.70 -22.76
N PRO A 172 -31.50 -15.31 -23.09
CA PRO A 172 -31.45 -16.41 -24.06
C PRO A 172 -32.19 -17.68 -23.57
N ILE A 173 -32.17 -17.92 -22.24
CA ILE A 173 -32.82 -19.09 -21.62
C ILE A 173 -34.34 -18.93 -21.66
N ALA A 174 -34.85 -17.74 -21.50
CA ALA A 174 -36.27 -17.41 -21.62
C ALA A 174 -36.76 -17.52 -23.08
N ALA A 175 -35.89 -17.17 -24.05
CA ALA A 175 -36.19 -17.30 -25.49
C ALA A 175 -36.08 -18.72 -26.03
N ALA A 176 -35.30 -19.61 -25.36
CA ALA A 176 -35.15 -21.02 -25.76
C ALA A 176 -36.29 -21.92 -25.27
N ASN A 177 -37.14 -21.46 -24.36
CA ASN A 177 -38.34 -22.21 -23.92
C ASN A 177 -39.55 -21.84 -24.78
N GLU A 178 -39.50 -22.15 -26.08
CA GLU A 178 -40.66 -22.16 -26.97
C GLU A 178 -41.57 -23.36 -26.65
N GLY A 179 -42.35 -23.25 -25.56
CA GLY A 179 -43.30 -24.29 -25.19
C GLY A 179 -44.40 -23.93 -24.22
N GLY A 180 -44.48 -22.64 -23.84
CA GLY A 180 -45.52 -22.17 -22.91
C GLY A 180 -46.25 -20.98 -23.48
N GLY A 181 -47.49 -21.22 -23.90
CA GLY A 181 -48.38 -20.34 -24.62
C GLY A 181 -48.57 -18.94 -24.02
N LEU A 182 -49.14 -18.04 -24.81
CA LEU A 182 -49.47 -16.65 -24.63
C LEU A 182 -49.90 -16.16 -23.20
N ALA A 183 -50.22 -17.08 -22.29
CA ALA A 183 -50.52 -16.79 -20.88
C ALA A 183 -49.30 -16.37 -20.02
N ALA A 184 -48.08 -16.84 -20.35
CA ALA A 184 -46.85 -16.48 -19.61
C ALA A 184 -46.31 -15.12 -20.01
N ALA A 185 -46.54 -14.66 -21.25
CA ALA A 185 -46.18 -13.29 -21.71
C ALA A 185 -47.04 -12.20 -21.08
N GLY A 186 -48.31 -12.49 -20.81
CA GLY A 186 -49.22 -11.52 -20.14
C GLY A 186 -48.89 -11.30 -18.66
N ALA A 187 -48.45 -12.34 -17.94
CA ALA A 187 -48.10 -12.22 -16.51
C ALA A 187 -46.79 -11.49 -16.27
N GLY A 188 -45.80 -11.66 -17.17
CA GLY A 188 -44.50 -10.93 -17.07
C GLY A 188 -44.61 -9.41 -17.33
N LEU A 189 -45.42 -9.02 -18.30
CA LEU A 189 -45.65 -7.61 -18.63
C LEU A 189 -46.51 -6.91 -17.58
N GLY A 190 -47.50 -7.58 -16.97
CA GLY A 190 -48.34 -7.03 -15.92
C GLY A 190 -47.59 -6.73 -14.64
N ALA A 191 -46.71 -7.64 -14.20
CA ALA A 191 -45.88 -7.45 -12.99
C ALA A 191 -44.84 -6.32 -13.14
N GLY A 192 -44.23 -6.18 -14.33
CA GLY A 192 -43.31 -5.09 -14.62
C GLY A 192 -43.98 -3.72 -14.62
N PHE A 193 -45.22 -3.60 -15.13
CA PHE A 193 -45.96 -2.35 -15.20
C PHE A 193 -46.44 -1.90 -13.81
N VAL A 194 -46.85 -2.82 -12.95
CA VAL A 194 -47.26 -2.51 -11.57
C VAL A 194 -46.08 -2.05 -10.72
N MET A 195 -44.90 -2.65 -10.88
CA MET A 195 -43.69 -2.20 -10.20
C MET A 195 -43.23 -0.81 -10.68
N ALA A 196 -43.29 -0.54 -11.98
CA ALA A 196 -42.92 0.76 -12.52
C ALA A 196 -43.87 1.86 -12.03
N GLN A 197 -45.17 1.57 -11.91
CA GLN A 197 -46.15 2.53 -11.42
C GLN A 197 -46.04 2.77 -9.91
N GLN A 198 -45.63 1.77 -9.13
CA GLN A 198 -45.38 1.90 -7.71
C GLN A 198 -44.13 2.74 -7.42
N MET A 199 -43.08 2.60 -8.25
CA MET A 199 -41.88 3.45 -8.18
C MET A 199 -42.17 4.90 -8.59
N ALA A 200 -42.99 5.12 -9.60
CA ALA A 200 -43.38 6.47 -10.03
C ALA A 200 -44.19 7.23 -8.96
N ASN A 201 -45.03 6.53 -8.21
CA ASN A 201 -45.83 7.13 -7.12
C ASN A 201 -44.97 7.40 -5.86
N ALA A 202 -43.86 6.67 -5.64
CA ALA A 202 -42.92 6.89 -4.53
C ALA A 202 -41.99 8.10 -4.74
N MET A 203 -41.92 8.64 -5.97
CA MET A 203 -41.10 9.81 -6.33
C MET A 203 -41.83 11.13 -6.44
N GLN A 204 -43.10 11.21 -6.05
CA GLN A 204 -43.82 12.51 -5.99
C GLN A 204 -43.51 13.21 -4.67
N PRO A 205 -42.87 14.40 -4.69
CA PRO A 205 -42.64 15.18 -3.48
C PRO A 205 -43.98 15.82 -3.02
N HIS A 206 -44.21 15.69 -1.73
CA HIS A 206 -45.26 16.49 -1.03
C HIS A 206 -44.70 17.85 -0.68
#